data_5e595c823a97f44badb1e6fbf12eb048
#
_entry.id   5e595c823a97f44badb1e6fbf12eb048
#
_cell.length_a   1.000
_cell.length_b   1.000
_cell.length_c   1.000
_cell.angle_alpha   90.00
_cell.angle_beta   90.00
_cell.angle_gamma   90.00
#
_symmetry.space_group_name_H-M   'P 1'
#
loop_
_entity.id
_entity.type
_entity.pdbx_description
1 polymer ?
#
loop_
_entity_poly.entity_id
_entity_poly.type
_entity_poly.pdbx_seq_one_letter_code
_entity_poly.pdbx_strand_id
1 'polypeptide(L)'
;MEKSANGLPAREAASFKKLLKCWEDKQWKVGLRLAKQILGTKGCADHGETLALKGLLLLGIGRRDEAMVEVRRGLQTGLTSARCWHAFGLLCRAERKFGEAIKSFKHALRIEPTNLMITRDLAVLQVRMPWPTKSSIVCVYSNSGAHS
;
A
#
# COMPACT_ATOMS: atom_id res chain seq x y z
N MET A 1 28.92 5.63 -0.88
CA MET A 1 27.64 6.26 -1.29
C MET A 1 26.68 6.21 -0.12
N GLU A 2 26.29 7.34 0.37
CA GLU A 2 25.27 7.42 1.42
C GLU A 2 23.93 6.94 0.87
N LYS A 3 23.36 5.91 1.49
CA LYS A 3 21.98 5.51 1.24
C LYS A 3 21.08 6.39 2.08
N SER A 4 20.06 6.95 1.46
CA SER A 4 19.02 7.68 2.19
C SER A 4 18.24 6.73 3.11
N ALA A 5 17.41 7.30 4.00
CA ALA A 5 16.55 6.54 4.91
C ALA A 5 15.74 5.42 4.22
N ASN A 6 15.50 5.55 2.92
CA ASN A 6 14.72 4.57 2.12
C ASN A 6 15.61 3.50 1.46
N GLY A 7 16.90 3.46 1.74
CA GLY A 7 17.83 2.52 1.10
C GLY A 7 18.20 2.85 -0.35
N LEU A 8 17.70 3.93 -0.90
CA LEU A 8 18.04 4.42 -2.25
C LEU A 8 19.24 5.35 -2.24
N PRO A 9 20.07 5.37 -3.32
CA PRO A 9 21.05 6.40 -3.50
C PRO A 9 20.42 7.79 -3.57
N ALA A 10 21.17 8.85 -3.30
CA ALA A 10 20.65 10.21 -3.17
C ALA A 10 19.85 10.70 -4.40
N ARG A 11 20.33 10.37 -5.60
CA ARG A 11 19.66 10.73 -6.86
C ARG A 11 18.31 10.05 -7.00
N GLU A 12 18.27 8.75 -6.73
CA GLU A 12 17.05 7.94 -6.80
C GLU A 12 16.08 8.30 -5.67
N ALA A 13 16.58 8.69 -4.51
CA ALA A 13 15.76 9.19 -3.41
C ALA A 13 15.02 10.49 -3.79
N ALA A 14 15.69 11.41 -4.52
CA ALA A 14 15.06 12.61 -5.05
C ALA A 14 13.98 12.28 -6.09
N SER A 15 14.25 11.32 -6.97
CA SER A 15 13.28 10.82 -7.95
C SER A 15 12.10 10.15 -7.27
N PHE A 16 12.33 9.43 -6.18
CA PHE A 16 11.29 8.78 -5.38
C PHE A 16 10.33 9.81 -4.75
N LYS A 17 10.83 10.94 -4.26
CA LYS A 17 9.96 12.03 -3.76
C LYS A 17 9.05 12.57 -4.87
N LYS A 18 9.58 12.73 -6.07
CA LYS A 18 8.79 13.13 -7.25
C LYS A 18 7.75 12.08 -7.61
N LEU A 19 8.11 10.80 -7.49
CA LEU A 19 7.22 9.67 -7.72
C LEU A 19 6.03 9.68 -6.75
N LEU A 20 6.27 9.92 -5.47
CA LEU A 20 5.21 10.08 -4.47
C LEU A 20 4.25 11.20 -4.84
N LYS A 21 4.79 12.34 -5.26
CA LYS A 21 4.00 13.48 -5.71
C LYS A 21 3.15 13.15 -6.93
N CYS A 22 3.70 12.42 -7.90
CA CYS A 22 2.96 11.96 -9.07
C CYS A 22 1.78 11.06 -8.68
N TRP A 23 1.96 10.19 -7.69
CA TRP A 23 0.88 9.35 -7.19
C TRP A 23 -0.21 10.17 -6.51
N GLU A 24 0.16 11.12 -5.65
CA GLU A 24 -0.78 12.03 -4.98
C GLU A 24 -1.58 12.87 -6.00
N ASP A 25 -0.91 13.39 -7.03
CA ASP A 25 -1.50 14.25 -8.06
C ASP A 25 -2.18 13.45 -9.19
N LYS A 26 -2.25 12.12 -9.07
CA LYS A 26 -2.84 11.21 -10.06
C LYS A 26 -2.19 11.29 -11.45
N GLN A 27 -0.92 11.63 -11.50
CA GLN A 27 -0.12 11.69 -12.73
C GLN A 27 0.47 10.30 -13.05
N TRP A 28 -0.42 9.35 -13.40
CA TRP A 28 -0.09 7.94 -13.53
C TRP A 28 1.03 7.65 -14.52
N LYS A 29 0.97 8.22 -15.72
CA LYS A 29 1.96 7.96 -16.78
C LYS A 29 3.33 8.52 -16.45
N VAL A 30 3.39 9.74 -15.89
CA VAL A 30 4.64 10.39 -15.48
C VAL A 30 5.26 9.59 -14.33
N GLY A 31 4.45 9.21 -13.35
CA GLY A 31 4.90 8.38 -12.23
C GLY A 31 5.46 7.04 -12.67
N LEU A 32 4.81 6.35 -13.63
CA LEU A 32 5.30 5.09 -14.17
C LEU A 32 6.69 5.21 -14.81
N ARG A 33 6.93 6.29 -15.55
CA ARG A 33 8.26 6.55 -16.13
C ARG A 33 9.31 6.71 -15.04
N LEU A 34 9.01 7.49 -13.99
CA LEU A 34 9.90 7.69 -12.86
C LEU A 34 10.18 6.38 -12.11
N ALA A 35 9.14 5.58 -11.85
CA ALA A 35 9.29 4.29 -11.19
C ALA A 35 10.19 3.35 -12.00
N LYS A 36 9.98 3.24 -13.30
CA LYS A 36 10.82 2.44 -14.20
C LYS A 36 12.27 2.93 -14.22
N GLN A 37 12.47 4.24 -14.19
CA GLN A 37 13.80 4.84 -14.14
C GLN A 37 14.53 4.47 -12.84
N ILE A 38 13.87 4.56 -11.69
CA ILE A 38 14.44 4.17 -10.40
C ILE A 38 14.79 2.67 -10.40
N LEU A 39 13.85 1.82 -10.81
CA LEU A 39 14.05 0.37 -10.84
C LEU A 39 15.10 -0.07 -11.86
N GLY A 40 15.32 0.71 -12.92
CA GLY A 40 16.37 0.47 -13.90
C GLY A 40 17.78 0.82 -13.42
N THR A 41 17.91 1.54 -12.30
CA THR A 41 19.21 1.88 -11.72
C THR A 41 19.79 0.66 -11.02
N LYS A 42 21.11 0.44 -11.19
CA LYS A 42 21.82 -0.69 -10.61
C LYS A 42 21.65 -0.71 -9.07
N GLY A 43 21.20 -1.83 -8.55
CA GLY A 43 20.98 -2.02 -7.12
C GLY A 43 19.62 -1.55 -6.60
N CYS A 44 18.75 -1.00 -7.48
CA CYS A 44 17.42 -0.52 -7.09
C CYS A 44 16.27 -1.36 -7.66
N ALA A 45 16.58 -2.41 -8.43
CA ALA A 45 15.56 -3.22 -9.12
C ALA A 45 14.53 -3.86 -8.18
N ASP A 46 14.92 -4.17 -6.95
CA ASP A 46 14.07 -4.80 -5.94
C ASP A 46 13.65 -3.84 -4.82
N HIS A 47 13.71 -2.53 -5.05
CA HIS A 47 13.29 -1.56 -4.05
C HIS A 47 11.77 -1.65 -3.82
N GLY A 48 11.40 -2.22 -2.67
CA GLY A 48 10.01 -2.60 -2.36
C GLY A 48 9.00 -1.46 -2.46
N GLU A 49 9.33 -0.29 -1.92
CA GLU A 49 8.43 0.87 -1.95
C GLU A 49 8.22 1.39 -3.37
N THR A 50 9.25 1.38 -4.22
CA THR A 50 9.13 1.78 -5.63
C THR A 50 8.27 0.79 -6.42
N LEU A 51 8.46 -0.52 -6.18
CA LEU A 51 7.62 -1.57 -6.78
C LEU A 51 6.16 -1.41 -6.37
N ALA A 52 5.91 -1.16 -5.10
CA ALA A 52 4.55 -0.95 -4.58
C ALA A 52 3.88 0.27 -5.21
N LEU A 53 4.60 1.40 -5.31
CA LEU A 53 4.09 2.61 -5.97
C LEU A 53 3.87 2.39 -7.47
N LYS A 54 4.77 1.68 -8.15
CA LYS A 54 4.56 1.30 -9.55
C LYS A 54 3.26 0.52 -9.72
N GLY A 55 2.99 -0.43 -8.82
CA GLY A 55 1.73 -1.16 -8.81
C GLY A 55 0.51 -0.26 -8.63
N LEU A 56 0.57 0.71 -7.71
CA LEU A 56 -0.53 1.67 -7.52
C LEU A 56 -0.77 2.55 -8.75
N LEU A 57 0.30 2.95 -9.44
CA LEU A 57 0.20 3.71 -10.68
C LEU A 57 -0.42 2.87 -11.81
N LEU A 58 -0.05 1.60 -11.90
CA LEU A 58 -0.67 0.63 -12.83
C LEU A 58 -2.16 0.46 -12.54
N LEU A 59 -2.53 0.38 -11.27
CA LEU A 59 -3.93 0.35 -10.86
C LEU A 59 -4.68 1.60 -11.31
N GLY A 60 -4.05 2.77 -11.20
CA GLY A 60 -4.63 4.05 -11.63
C GLY A 60 -4.97 4.11 -13.13
N ILE A 61 -4.20 3.41 -13.97
CA ILE A 61 -4.47 3.32 -15.40
C ILE A 61 -5.30 2.08 -15.79
N GLY A 62 -5.76 1.31 -14.82
CA GLY A 62 -6.64 0.16 -15.05
C GLY A 62 -5.94 -1.17 -15.33
N ARG A 63 -4.62 -1.25 -15.22
CA ARG A 63 -3.83 -2.48 -15.44
C ARG A 63 -3.74 -3.29 -14.15
N ARG A 64 -4.86 -3.86 -13.72
CA ARG A 64 -5.01 -4.49 -12.39
C ARG A 64 -4.13 -5.72 -12.17
N ASP A 65 -4.00 -6.59 -13.17
CA ASP A 65 -3.22 -7.83 -13.04
C ASP A 65 -1.73 -7.52 -12.83
N GLU A 66 -1.20 -6.59 -13.62
CA GLU A 66 0.17 -6.12 -13.49
C GLU A 66 0.38 -5.38 -12.17
N ALA A 67 -0.59 -4.59 -11.74
CA ALA A 67 -0.57 -3.90 -10.45
C ALA A 67 -0.41 -4.90 -9.30
N MET A 68 -1.16 -5.99 -9.32
CA MET A 68 -1.09 -7.04 -8.30
C MET A 68 0.30 -7.68 -8.24
N VAL A 69 0.88 -7.99 -9.39
CA VAL A 69 2.23 -8.58 -9.48
C VAL A 69 3.27 -7.65 -8.87
N GLU A 70 3.25 -6.37 -9.25
CA GLU A 70 4.24 -5.39 -8.77
C GLU A 70 4.08 -5.08 -7.28
N VAL A 71 2.86 -4.94 -6.79
CA VAL A 71 2.61 -4.69 -5.36
C VAL A 71 3.04 -5.89 -4.52
N ARG A 72 2.75 -7.11 -4.95
CA ARG A 72 3.20 -8.32 -4.24
C ARG A 72 4.72 -8.44 -4.22
N ARG A 73 5.39 -8.16 -5.34
CA ARG A 73 6.85 -8.11 -5.37
C ARG A 73 7.40 -7.08 -4.39
N GLY A 74 6.80 -5.88 -4.39
CA GLY A 74 7.18 -4.82 -3.47
C GLY A 74 6.99 -5.21 -2.01
N LEU A 75 5.90 -5.89 -1.69
CA LEU A 75 5.62 -6.36 -0.34
C LEU A 75 6.62 -7.44 0.10
N GLN A 76 7.00 -8.36 -0.78
CA GLN A 76 7.99 -9.41 -0.47
C GLN A 76 9.35 -8.82 -0.08
N THR A 77 9.76 -7.74 -0.72
CA THR A 77 11.04 -7.08 -0.42
C THR A 77 10.90 -5.99 0.65
N GLY A 78 9.71 -5.53 0.94
CA GLY A 78 9.43 -4.45 1.89
C GLY A 78 8.44 -4.82 2.99
N LEU A 79 8.58 -5.99 3.61
CA LEU A 79 7.68 -6.47 4.67
C LEU A 79 7.63 -5.56 5.90
N THR A 80 8.70 -4.79 6.14
CA THR A 80 8.78 -3.84 7.25
C THR A 80 8.34 -2.43 6.87
N SER A 81 7.94 -2.21 5.62
CA SER A 81 7.50 -0.91 5.14
C SER A 81 5.97 -0.76 5.25
N ALA A 82 5.53 0.24 6.00
CA ALA A 82 4.10 0.58 6.08
C ALA A 82 3.53 0.94 4.71
N ARG A 83 4.34 1.57 3.85
CA ARG A 83 3.94 1.95 2.50
C ARG A 83 3.60 0.75 1.63
N CYS A 84 4.38 -0.34 1.73
CA CYS A 84 4.11 -1.56 0.97
C CYS A 84 2.80 -2.23 1.43
N TRP A 85 2.56 -2.28 2.72
CA TRP A 85 1.30 -2.80 3.27
C TRP A 85 0.11 -1.92 2.91
N HIS A 86 0.28 -0.60 2.95
CA HIS A 86 -0.76 0.35 2.53
C HIS A 86 -1.11 0.15 1.05
N ALA A 87 -0.10 0.04 0.18
CA ALA A 87 -0.30 -0.23 -1.24
C ALA A 87 -1.08 -1.53 -1.49
N PHE A 88 -0.72 -2.59 -0.78
CA PHE A 88 -1.43 -3.88 -0.86
C PHE A 88 -2.88 -3.74 -0.40
N GLY A 89 -3.13 -3.03 0.68
CA GLY A 89 -4.48 -2.74 1.16
C GLY A 89 -5.32 -1.96 0.15
N LEU A 90 -4.74 -0.94 -0.49
CA LEU A 90 -5.42 -0.17 -1.54
C LEU A 90 -5.80 -1.05 -2.74
N LEU A 91 -4.91 -1.97 -3.12
CA LEU A 91 -5.18 -2.91 -4.20
C LEU A 91 -6.30 -3.89 -3.83
N CYS A 92 -6.26 -4.46 -2.64
CA CYS A 92 -7.32 -5.34 -2.13
C CYS A 92 -8.67 -4.61 -2.10
N ARG A 93 -8.68 -3.33 -1.69
CA ARG A 93 -9.89 -2.51 -1.72
C ARG A 93 -10.44 -2.35 -3.14
N ALA A 94 -9.56 -2.12 -4.12
CA ALA A 94 -9.96 -1.99 -5.53
C ALA A 94 -10.55 -3.29 -6.08
N GLU A 95 -10.10 -4.44 -5.59
CA GLU A 95 -10.64 -5.77 -5.94
C GLU A 95 -11.83 -6.18 -5.09
N ARG A 96 -12.32 -5.29 -4.22
CA ARG A 96 -13.42 -5.53 -3.28
C ARG A 96 -13.14 -6.63 -2.25
N LYS A 97 -11.88 -6.94 -2.01
CA LYS A 97 -11.44 -7.84 -0.94
C LYS A 97 -11.29 -7.04 0.36
N PHE A 98 -12.40 -6.58 0.91
CA PHE A 98 -12.40 -5.61 2.01
C PHE A 98 -11.79 -6.15 3.30
N GLY A 99 -12.02 -7.43 3.61
CA GLY A 99 -11.41 -8.07 4.78
C GLY A 99 -9.88 -8.08 4.72
N GLU A 100 -9.32 -8.41 3.58
CA GLU A 100 -7.86 -8.39 3.36
C GLU A 100 -7.31 -6.95 3.38
N ALA A 101 -8.05 -6.00 2.80
CA ALA A 101 -7.68 -4.59 2.83
C ALA A 101 -7.60 -4.05 4.27
N ILE A 102 -8.58 -4.36 5.11
CA ILE A 102 -8.59 -3.97 6.53
C ILE A 102 -7.40 -4.56 7.27
N LYS A 103 -7.11 -5.85 7.07
CA LYS A 103 -5.94 -6.50 7.69
C LYS A 103 -4.64 -5.83 7.29
N SER A 104 -4.49 -5.50 6.00
CA SER A 104 -3.30 -4.84 5.47
C SER A 104 -3.12 -3.43 6.02
N PHE A 105 -4.19 -2.64 6.10
CA PHE A 105 -4.15 -1.30 6.69
C PHE A 105 -3.83 -1.35 8.19
N LYS A 106 -4.41 -2.28 8.92
CA LYS A 106 -4.07 -2.49 10.34
C LYS A 106 -2.61 -2.88 10.51
N HIS A 107 -2.07 -3.73 9.65
CA HIS A 107 -0.67 -4.11 9.69
C HIS A 107 0.24 -2.90 9.41
N ALA A 108 -0.10 -2.08 8.41
CA ALA A 108 0.62 -0.86 8.11
C ALA A 108 0.62 0.11 9.31
N LEU A 109 -0.50 0.24 10.02
CA LEU A 109 -0.61 1.09 11.20
C LEU A 109 0.17 0.55 12.40
N ARG A 110 0.42 -0.76 12.49
CA ARG A 110 1.34 -1.29 13.51
C ARG A 110 2.78 -0.84 13.27
N ILE A 111 3.16 -0.68 12.00
CA ILE A 111 4.50 -0.20 11.62
C ILE A 111 4.59 1.32 11.81
N GLU A 112 3.59 2.07 11.34
CA GLU A 112 3.50 3.53 11.44
C GLU A 112 2.17 3.95 12.10
N PRO A 113 2.06 3.95 13.44
CA PRO A 113 0.79 4.22 14.14
C PRO A 113 0.24 5.63 13.93
N THR A 114 1.10 6.58 13.59
CA THR A 114 0.73 8.00 13.42
C THR A 114 0.43 8.39 11.97
N ASN A 115 0.41 7.44 11.05
CA ASN A 115 0.17 7.73 9.63
C ASN A 115 -1.31 8.02 9.40
N LEU A 116 -1.65 9.30 9.25
CA LEU A 116 -3.02 9.78 9.09
C LEU A 116 -3.66 9.33 7.77
N MET A 117 -2.86 9.16 6.71
CA MET A 117 -3.38 8.70 5.41
C MET A 117 -3.93 7.28 5.51
N ILE A 118 -3.17 6.38 6.14
CA ILE A 118 -3.59 4.99 6.35
C ILE A 118 -4.80 4.92 7.29
N THR A 119 -4.77 5.71 8.37
CA THR A 119 -5.90 5.80 9.33
C THR A 119 -7.18 6.24 8.62
N ARG A 120 -7.09 7.24 7.75
CA ARG A 120 -8.23 7.72 6.98
C ARG A 120 -8.75 6.66 6.01
N ASP A 121 -7.86 5.99 5.28
CA ASP A 121 -8.25 4.95 4.34
C ASP A 121 -8.93 3.77 5.04
N LEU A 122 -8.45 3.38 6.20
CA LEU A 122 -9.07 2.35 7.03
C LEU A 122 -10.45 2.79 7.51
N ALA A 123 -10.59 4.01 8.03
CA ALA A 123 -11.86 4.55 8.51
C ALA A 123 -12.91 4.61 7.40
N VAL A 124 -12.53 5.11 6.22
CA VAL A 124 -13.42 5.18 5.06
C VAL A 124 -13.91 3.78 4.65
N LEU A 125 -13.02 2.80 4.68
CA LEU A 125 -13.38 1.43 4.33
C LEU A 125 -14.35 0.80 5.35
N GLN A 126 -14.12 1.03 6.64
CA GLN A 126 -14.99 0.54 7.71
C GLN A 126 -16.39 1.16 7.64
N VAL A 127 -16.49 2.45 7.32
CA VAL A 127 -17.79 3.14 7.17
C VAL A 127 -18.54 2.65 5.94
N ARG A 128 -17.85 2.34 4.84
CA ARG A 128 -18.47 1.88 3.59
C ARG A 128 -18.92 0.42 3.64
N MET A 129 -18.44 -0.36 4.59
CA MET A 129 -18.94 -1.72 4.79
C MET A 129 -20.29 -1.66 5.52
N PRO A 130 -21.41 -1.90 4.82
CA PRO A 130 -22.75 -1.69 5.42
C PRO A 130 -23.07 -2.68 6.56
N TRP A 131 -22.32 -3.79 6.64
CA TRP A 131 -22.51 -4.81 7.67
C TRP A 131 -21.17 -5.39 8.09
N PRO A 132 -20.98 -5.68 9.39
CA PRO A 132 -19.84 -6.47 9.82
C PRO A 132 -19.89 -7.83 9.10
N THR A 133 -18.72 -8.36 8.71
CA THR A 133 -18.64 -9.71 8.14
C THR A 133 -19.24 -10.71 9.12
N LYS A 134 -19.71 -11.86 8.64
CA LYS A 134 -20.27 -12.92 9.52
C LYS A 134 -19.36 -13.22 10.72
N SER A 135 -18.05 -13.22 10.53
CA SER A 135 -17.08 -13.39 11.61
C SER A 135 -17.09 -12.24 12.62
N SER A 136 -17.32 -11.00 12.19
CA SER A 136 -17.44 -9.86 13.11
C SER A 136 -18.75 -9.91 13.90
N ILE A 137 -19.85 -10.35 13.29
CA ILE A 137 -21.14 -10.56 13.97
C ILE A 137 -20.98 -11.65 15.03
N VAL A 138 -20.35 -12.78 14.70
CA VAL A 138 -20.12 -13.89 15.64
C VAL A 138 -19.29 -13.41 16.83
N CYS A 139 -18.25 -12.60 16.61
CA CYS A 139 -17.44 -12.02 17.70
C CYS A 139 -18.26 -11.12 18.62
N VAL A 140 -19.16 -10.29 18.07
CA VAL A 140 -20.04 -9.42 18.87
C VAL A 140 -21.02 -10.25 19.69
N TYR A 141 -21.63 -11.26 19.11
CA TYR A 141 -22.56 -12.14 19.83
C TYR A 141 -21.88 -13.00 20.88
N SER A 142 -20.67 -13.51 20.64
CA SER A 142 -19.92 -14.26 21.64
C SER A 142 -19.54 -13.40 22.83
N ASN A 143 -19.21 -12.13 22.64
CA ASN A 143 -18.95 -11.20 23.73
C ASN A 143 -20.21 -10.83 24.52
N SER A 144 -21.35 -10.69 23.87
CA SER A 144 -22.61 -10.43 24.58
C SER A 144 -23.12 -11.66 25.33
N GLY A 145 -22.84 -12.87 24.83
CA GLY A 145 -23.18 -14.13 25.52
C GLY A 145 -22.37 -14.38 26.79
N ALA A 146 -21.18 -13.79 26.91
CA ALA A 146 -20.33 -13.92 28.09
C ALA A 146 -20.81 -13.07 29.29
N HIS A 147 -21.80 -12.18 29.11
CA HIS A 147 -22.33 -11.28 30.14
C HIS A 147 -23.74 -11.62 30.62
N SER A 148 -24.30 -12.72 30.13
CA SER A 148 -25.65 -13.16 30.55
C SER A 148 -25.62 -14.14 31.71
#